data_61b0f713a076d44a952a1ab23e2aa9e6
#
_entry.id   61b0f713a076d44a952a1ab23e2aa9e6
#
_cell.length_a   1.000
_cell.length_b   1.000
_cell.length_c   1.000
_cell.angle_alpha   90.00
_cell.angle_beta   90.00
_cell.angle_gamma   90.00
#
_symmetry.space_group_name_H-M   'P 1'
#
loop_
_entity.id
_entity.type
_entity.pdbx_description
1 polymer ?
#
loop_
_entity_poly.entity_id
_entity_poly.type
_entity_poly.pdbx_seq_one_letter_code
_entity_poly.pdbx_strand_id
1 'polypeptide(L)'
;PGEAYDAIEWKVIFMMAGVLSMGAALEKTGGAKLIADFIENALGNYNAQITLGIIYLVTFISTNLISSKATAALMAPIVISLASAMGVSDRPFLVAVMFACSLTFMTPMSYPTNTMVYAPGNYKFNDFLRFGTPLNLIIWIAAIFVIPYFFPF
;
A
#
# COMPACT_ATOMS: atom_id res chain seq x y z
N PRO A 1 28.27 1.72 -23.04
CA PRO A 1 27.04 2.51 -22.78
C PRO A 1 25.77 1.78 -23.21
N GLY A 2 25.78 1.02 -24.36
CA GLY A 2 24.61 0.30 -24.86
C GLY A 2 24.07 -0.76 -23.90
N GLU A 3 24.92 -1.61 -23.39
CA GLU A 3 24.55 -2.69 -22.44
C GLU A 3 23.88 -2.16 -21.17
N ALA A 4 24.24 -0.96 -20.72
CA ALA A 4 23.60 -0.33 -19.57
C ALA A 4 22.17 0.11 -19.89
N TYR A 5 21.91 0.60 -21.11
CA TYR A 5 20.57 0.96 -21.57
C TYR A 5 19.68 -0.27 -21.78
N ASP A 6 20.24 -1.37 -22.26
CA ASP A 6 19.52 -2.63 -22.48
C ASP A 6 19.16 -3.33 -21.14
N ALA A 7 19.94 -3.08 -20.09
CA ALA A 7 19.68 -3.59 -18.74
C ALA A 7 18.58 -2.80 -18.00
N ILE A 8 18.16 -1.64 -18.51
CA ILE A 8 17.12 -0.80 -17.89
C ILE A 8 15.73 -1.31 -18.30
N GLU A 9 14.93 -1.67 -17.33
CA GLU A 9 13.51 -1.98 -17.55
C GLU A 9 12.69 -0.72 -17.78
N TRP A 10 12.78 -0.13 -18.97
CA TRP A 10 12.08 1.10 -19.37
C TRP A 10 10.59 1.05 -19.11
N LYS A 11 9.97 -0.13 -19.27
CA LYS A 11 8.55 -0.34 -18.98
C LYS A 11 8.20 0.01 -17.53
N VAL A 12 9.06 -0.36 -16.59
CA VAL A 12 8.87 -0.05 -15.16
C VAL A 12 9.03 1.45 -14.92
N ILE A 13 10.04 2.07 -15.52
CA ILE A 13 10.30 3.51 -15.37
C ILE A 13 9.12 4.34 -15.89
N PHE A 14 8.63 4.06 -17.09
CA PHE A 14 7.49 4.78 -17.67
C PHE A 14 6.20 4.53 -16.90
N MET A 15 5.98 3.30 -16.43
CA MET A 15 4.83 2.99 -15.59
C MET A 15 4.89 3.77 -14.27
N MET A 16 6.03 3.81 -13.61
CA MET A 16 6.21 4.59 -12.37
C MET A 16 6.03 6.08 -12.61
N ALA A 17 6.61 6.64 -13.68
CA ALA A 17 6.43 8.04 -14.05
C ALA A 17 4.96 8.39 -14.26
N GLY A 18 4.19 7.53 -14.94
CA GLY A 18 2.76 7.71 -15.15
C GLY A 18 1.96 7.70 -13.83
N VAL A 19 2.25 6.73 -12.95
CA VAL A 19 1.55 6.62 -11.66
C VAL A 19 1.91 7.76 -10.72
N LEU A 20 3.18 8.19 -10.68
CA LEU A 20 3.60 9.36 -9.91
C LEU A 20 2.93 10.65 -10.42
N SER A 21 2.79 10.78 -11.75
CA SER A 21 2.07 11.91 -12.36
C SER A 21 0.58 11.92 -11.96
N MET A 22 -0.05 10.76 -11.89
CA MET A 22 -1.43 10.63 -11.37
C MET A 22 -1.54 11.04 -9.90
N GLY A 23 -0.59 10.60 -9.06
CA GLY A 23 -0.51 11.01 -7.66
C GLY A 23 -0.39 12.52 -7.51
N ALA A 24 0.52 13.14 -8.26
CA ALA A 24 0.70 14.60 -8.30
C ALA A 24 -0.54 15.33 -8.83
N ALA A 25 -1.23 14.77 -9.81
CA ALA A 25 -2.49 15.34 -10.31
C ALA A 25 -3.59 15.26 -9.24
N LEU A 26 -3.71 14.14 -8.53
CA LEU A 26 -4.66 13.94 -7.44
C LEU A 26 -4.44 14.97 -6.31
N GLU A 27 -3.18 15.24 -5.97
CA GLU A 27 -2.81 16.26 -4.99
C GLU A 27 -3.15 17.67 -5.48
N LYS A 28 -2.74 18.05 -6.72
CA LYS A 28 -2.99 19.36 -7.30
C LYS A 28 -4.45 19.68 -7.55
N THR A 29 -5.25 18.68 -7.88
CA THR A 29 -6.70 18.83 -8.08
C THR A 29 -7.50 18.87 -6.78
N GLY A 30 -6.85 18.69 -5.63
CA GLY A 30 -7.51 18.58 -4.33
C GLY A 30 -8.24 17.25 -4.11
N GLY A 31 -8.11 16.29 -5.04
CA GLY A 31 -8.72 14.96 -4.92
C GLY A 31 -8.22 14.19 -3.71
N ALA A 32 -6.92 14.27 -3.41
CA ALA A 32 -6.34 13.66 -2.23
C ALA A 32 -6.97 14.22 -0.93
N LYS A 33 -7.19 15.54 -0.88
CA LYS A 33 -7.85 16.20 0.24
C LYS A 33 -9.31 15.78 0.37
N LEU A 34 -10.07 15.70 -0.72
CA LEU A 34 -11.44 15.21 -0.70
C LEU A 34 -11.56 13.79 -0.14
N ILE A 35 -10.63 12.90 -0.53
CA ILE A 35 -10.59 11.53 -0.01
C ILE A 35 -10.20 11.54 1.47
N ALA A 36 -9.24 12.37 1.88
CA ALA A 36 -8.84 12.51 3.28
C ALA A 36 -10.00 13.04 4.14
N ASP A 37 -10.66 14.11 3.69
CA ASP A 37 -11.83 14.69 4.37
C ASP A 37 -12.98 13.68 4.48
N PHE A 38 -13.20 12.86 3.43
CA PHE A 38 -14.20 11.79 3.46
C PHE A 38 -13.85 10.72 4.49
N ILE A 39 -12.59 10.30 4.55
CA ILE A 39 -12.09 9.33 5.53
C ILE A 39 -12.22 9.91 6.94
N GLU A 40 -11.82 11.16 7.15
CA GLU A 40 -11.93 11.85 8.44
C GLU A 40 -13.38 11.96 8.90
N ASN A 41 -14.29 12.37 8.01
CA ASN A 41 -15.72 12.44 8.33
C ASN A 41 -16.34 11.06 8.59
N ALA A 42 -15.92 10.02 7.87
CA ALA A 42 -16.42 8.66 8.04
C ALA A 42 -15.89 8.00 9.33
N LEU A 43 -14.66 8.31 9.70
CA LEU A 43 -13.99 7.75 10.88
C LEU A 43 -14.26 8.59 12.15
N GLY A 44 -14.68 9.85 12.01
CA GLY A 44 -14.84 10.78 13.14
C GLY A 44 -13.51 11.08 13.83
N ASN A 45 -13.57 11.53 15.08
CA ASN A 45 -12.37 11.82 15.92
C ASN A 45 -11.70 10.53 16.42
N TYR A 46 -11.41 9.58 15.53
CA TYR A 46 -10.67 8.39 15.94
C TYR A 46 -9.20 8.70 16.18
N ASN A 47 -8.61 7.95 17.10
CA ASN A 47 -7.18 8.00 17.40
C ASN A 47 -6.37 7.67 16.13
N ALA A 48 -5.27 8.39 15.90
CA ALA A 48 -4.36 8.20 14.77
C ALA A 48 -3.95 6.73 14.55
N GLN A 49 -3.85 5.96 15.64
CA GLN A 49 -3.56 4.53 15.59
C GLN A 49 -4.66 3.70 14.92
N ILE A 50 -5.92 4.00 15.15
CA ILE A 50 -7.06 3.33 14.51
C ILE A 50 -7.09 3.69 13.02
N THR A 51 -6.90 4.97 12.71
CA THR A 51 -6.80 5.46 11.33
C THR A 51 -5.67 4.77 10.57
N LEU A 52 -4.50 4.60 11.20
CA LEU A 52 -3.39 3.83 10.63
C LEU A 52 -3.79 2.39 10.31
N GLY A 53 -4.48 1.72 11.23
CA GLY A 53 -4.97 0.35 11.02
C GLY A 53 -5.93 0.24 9.84
N ILE A 54 -6.81 1.22 9.65
CA ILE A 54 -7.77 1.27 8.54
C ILE A 54 -7.05 1.55 7.22
N ILE A 55 -6.14 2.52 7.19
CA ILE A 55 -5.32 2.83 6.01
C ILE A 55 -4.51 1.61 5.59
N TYR A 56 -3.90 0.91 6.55
CA TYR A 56 -3.18 -0.34 6.27
C TYR A 56 -4.09 -1.37 5.61
N LEU A 57 -5.29 -1.58 6.16
CA LEU A 57 -6.25 -2.57 5.66
C LEU A 57 -6.75 -2.21 4.26
N VAL A 58 -7.11 -0.95 4.02
CA VAL A 58 -7.52 -0.46 2.69
C VAL A 58 -6.39 -0.63 1.68
N THR A 59 -5.16 -0.25 2.04
CA THR A 59 -3.98 -0.41 1.19
C THR A 59 -3.72 -1.89 0.90
N PHE A 60 -3.80 -2.74 1.91
CA PHE A 60 -3.61 -4.17 1.78
C PHE A 60 -4.65 -4.82 0.85
N ILE A 61 -5.93 -4.49 0.97
CA ILE A 61 -6.98 -4.98 0.06
C ILE A 61 -6.71 -4.48 -1.36
N SER A 62 -6.40 -3.20 -1.51
CA SER A 62 -6.13 -2.59 -2.81
C SER A 62 -4.94 -3.24 -3.52
N THR A 63 -3.86 -3.54 -2.80
CA THR A 63 -2.66 -4.17 -3.39
C THR A 63 -2.89 -5.61 -3.83
N ASN A 64 -3.86 -6.31 -3.26
CA ASN A 64 -4.26 -7.64 -3.72
C ASN A 64 -5.14 -7.62 -4.98
N LEU A 65 -5.76 -6.48 -5.29
CA LEU A 65 -6.59 -6.27 -6.48
C LEU A 65 -5.81 -5.59 -7.61
N ILE A 66 -4.92 -4.67 -7.24
CA ILE A 66 -4.14 -3.83 -8.15
C ILE A 66 -2.65 -4.11 -7.89
N SER A 67 -1.78 -3.69 -8.79
CA SER A 67 -0.32 -3.79 -8.58
C SER A 67 0.13 -3.02 -7.32
N SER A 68 1.01 -3.63 -6.53
CA SER A 68 1.60 -3.01 -5.32
C SER A 68 2.24 -1.65 -5.59
N LYS A 69 2.91 -1.50 -6.75
CA LYS A 69 3.55 -0.25 -7.17
C LYS A 69 2.51 0.85 -7.42
N ALA A 70 1.42 0.51 -8.10
CA ALA A 70 0.33 1.46 -8.37
C ALA A 70 -0.39 1.86 -7.08
N THR A 71 -0.68 0.89 -6.22
CA THR A 71 -1.31 1.15 -4.91
C THR A 71 -0.44 2.06 -4.05
N ALA A 72 0.87 1.79 -3.94
CA ALA A 72 1.78 2.63 -3.16
C ALA A 72 1.79 4.08 -3.66
N ALA A 73 1.87 4.28 -4.98
CA ALA A 73 1.92 5.62 -5.56
C ALA A 73 0.59 6.38 -5.44
N LEU A 74 -0.55 5.69 -5.45
CA LEU A 74 -1.86 6.31 -5.20
C LEU A 74 -2.09 6.62 -3.72
N MET A 75 -1.71 5.71 -2.83
CA MET A 75 -1.94 5.87 -1.40
C MET A 75 -1.01 6.90 -0.76
N ALA A 76 0.22 7.08 -1.25
CA ALA A 76 1.18 8.01 -0.66
C ALA A 76 0.64 9.45 -0.56
N PRO A 77 0.14 10.11 -1.62
CA PRO A 77 -0.41 11.47 -1.51
C PRO A 77 -1.67 11.52 -0.63
N ILE A 78 -2.49 10.46 -0.62
CA ILE A 78 -3.70 10.39 0.20
C ILE A 78 -3.32 10.40 1.68
N VAL A 79 -2.35 9.58 2.10
CA VAL A 79 -1.97 9.49 3.52
C VAL A 79 -1.21 10.72 4.00
N ILE A 80 -0.45 11.40 3.12
CA ILE A 80 0.18 12.68 3.44
C ILE A 80 -0.89 13.75 3.70
N SER A 81 -1.89 13.84 2.81
CA SER A 81 -3.00 14.78 2.99
C SER A 81 -3.82 14.48 4.26
N LEU A 82 -4.06 13.20 4.55
CA LEU A 82 -4.77 12.76 5.74
C LEU A 82 -3.99 13.10 7.02
N ALA A 83 -2.69 12.82 7.07
CA ALA A 83 -1.83 13.16 8.20
C ALA A 83 -1.80 14.67 8.45
N SER A 84 -1.73 15.48 7.38
CA SER A 84 -1.79 16.93 7.45
C SER A 84 -3.14 17.43 7.98
N ALA A 85 -4.25 16.81 7.59
CA ALA A 85 -5.60 17.15 8.08
C ALA A 85 -5.74 16.80 9.57
N MET A 86 -5.18 15.69 10.02
CA MET A 86 -5.18 15.25 11.41
C MET A 86 -4.15 16.00 12.29
N GLY A 87 -3.24 16.79 11.70
CA GLY A 87 -2.19 17.49 12.42
C GLY A 87 -1.13 16.58 13.05
N VAL A 88 -0.91 15.38 12.47
CA VAL A 88 0.05 14.36 12.92
C VAL A 88 1.14 14.11 11.89
N SER A 89 2.21 13.41 12.30
CA SER A 89 3.28 13.04 11.39
C SER A 89 2.78 12.09 10.30
N ASP A 90 3.20 12.29 9.06
CA ASP A 90 2.91 11.45 7.91
C ASP A 90 3.74 10.15 7.86
N ARG A 91 4.89 10.14 8.57
CA ARG A 91 5.84 9.02 8.56
C ARG A 91 5.22 7.67 8.92
N PRO A 92 4.49 7.51 10.04
CA PRO A 92 3.89 6.21 10.39
C PRO A 92 2.89 5.73 9.33
N PHE A 93 2.13 6.63 8.70
CA PHE A 93 1.20 6.28 7.64
C PHE A 93 1.91 5.83 6.36
N LEU A 94 2.98 6.52 5.95
CA LEU A 94 3.79 6.12 4.80
C LEU A 94 4.45 4.77 5.02
N VAL A 95 4.97 4.51 6.22
CA VAL A 95 5.53 3.20 6.60
C VAL A 95 4.45 2.13 6.57
N ALA A 96 3.24 2.41 7.05
CA ALA A 96 2.11 1.49 7.00
C ALA A 96 1.73 1.12 5.56
N VAL A 97 1.67 2.10 4.65
CA VAL A 97 1.42 1.87 3.22
C VAL A 97 2.53 1.02 2.59
N MET A 98 3.79 1.31 2.90
CA MET A 98 4.93 0.55 2.39
C MET A 98 4.87 -0.93 2.82
N PHE A 99 4.59 -1.20 4.10
CA PHE A 99 4.42 -2.56 4.60
C PHE A 99 3.21 -3.24 3.97
N ALA A 100 2.04 -2.58 3.94
CA ALA A 100 0.83 -3.13 3.35
C ALA A 100 0.99 -3.49 1.88
N CYS A 101 1.71 -2.68 1.10
CA CYS A 101 2.00 -2.96 -0.31
C CYS A 101 3.01 -4.10 -0.51
N SER A 102 3.85 -4.39 0.49
CA SER A 102 4.86 -5.44 0.40
C SER A 102 4.33 -6.82 0.79
N LEU A 103 3.23 -6.89 1.53
CA LEU A 103 2.66 -8.11 2.10
C LEU A 103 1.55 -8.69 1.20
N THR A 104 1.92 -9.22 0.06
CA THR A 104 1.03 -9.71 -0.99
C THR A 104 0.94 -11.23 -1.03
N PHE A 105 0.62 -11.85 0.12
CA PHE A 105 0.61 -13.32 0.27
C PHE A 105 -0.73 -13.99 0.00
N MET A 106 -1.82 -13.22 -0.15
CA MET A 106 -3.18 -13.79 -0.28
C MET A 106 -3.50 -14.32 -1.67
N THR A 107 -2.83 -13.84 -2.70
CA THR A 107 -3.14 -14.25 -4.07
C THR A 107 -1.86 -14.61 -4.84
N PRO A 108 -1.94 -15.62 -5.73
CA PRO A 108 -0.79 -15.98 -6.57
C PRO A 108 -0.44 -14.89 -7.59
N MET A 109 -1.36 -13.97 -7.89
CA MET A 109 -1.19 -12.91 -8.89
C MET A 109 -0.58 -11.63 -8.32
N SER A 110 -0.60 -11.45 -7.00
CA SER A 110 -0.17 -10.20 -6.34
C SER A 110 1.32 -9.93 -6.47
N TYR A 111 2.13 -10.97 -6.62
CA TYR A 111 3.58 -10.86 -6.73
C TYR A 111 4.17 -11.91 -7.68
N PRO A 112 5.16 -11.56 -8.51
CA PRO A 112 5.75 -12.50 -9.48
C PRO A 112 6.27 -13.80 -8.86
N THR A 113 6.86 -13.74 -7.66
CA THR A 113 7.34 -14.93 -6.96
C THR A 113 6.21 -15.91 -6.62
N ASN A 114 5.05 -15.40 -6.23
CA ASN A 114 3.88 -16.25 -5.95
C ASN A 114 3.43 -16.99 -7.21
N THR A 115 3.43 -16.30 -8.35
CA THR A 115 3.11 -16.89 -9.66
C THR A 115 4.13 -17.95 -10.06
N MET A 116 5.42 -17.72 -9.78
CA MET A 116 6.49 -18.68 -10.11
C MET A 116 6.37 -19.99 -9.34
N VAL A 117 5.94 -19.96 -8.10
CA VAL A 117 5.79 -21.19 -7.28
C VAL A 117 4.42 -21.84 -7.46
N TYR A 118 3.42 -21.10 -7.98
CA TYR A 118 2.05 -21.56 -8.13
C TYR A 118 1.94 -22.84 -8.99
N ALA A 119 2.49 -22.80 -10.19
CA ALA A 119 2.39 -23.91 -11.13
C ALA A 119 3.33 -25.09 -10.77
N PRO A 120 4.64 -24.88 -10.50
CA PRO A 120 5.55 -25.99 -10.14
C PRO A 120 5.18 -26.64 -8.79
N GLY A 121 4.66 -25.86 -7.84
CA GLY A 121 4.28 -26.34 -6.53
C GLY A 121 2.90 -27.02 -6.48
N ASN A 122 2.19 -27.09 -7.60
CA ASN A 122 0.83 -27.63 -7.70
C ASN A 122 -0.14 -27.06 -6.66
N TYR A 123 0.08 -25.76 -6.29
CA TYR A 123 -0.76 -25.05 -5.35
C TYR A 123 -2.09 -24.65 -6.00
N LYS A 124 -3.14 -24.61 -5.17
CA LYS A 124 -4.44 -24.07 -5.55
C LYS A 124 -4.58 -22.63 -5.06
N PHE A 125 -5.39 -21.83 -5.71
CA PHE A 125 -5.69 -20.47 -5.28
C PHE A 125 -6.13 -20.40 -3.80
N ASN A 126 -6.91 -21.38 -3.38
CA ASN A 126 -7.40 -21.48 -2.00
C ASN A 126 -6.30 -21.72 -0.97
N ASP A 127 -5.17 -22.30 -1.35
CA ASP A 127 -4.04 -22.51 -0.45
C ASP A 127 -3.39 -21.16 -0.08
N PHE A 128 -3.26 -20.26 -1.06
CA PHE A 128 -2.78 -18.89 -0.82
C PHE A 128 -3.72 -18.11 0.11
N LEU A 129 -5.03 -18.21 -0.08
CA LEU A 129 -5.99 -17.59 0.82
C LEU A 129 -5.90 -18.18 2.23
N ARG A 130 -5.81 -19.50 2.34
CA ARG A 130 -5.82 -20.19 3.62
C ARG A 130 -4.59 -19.90 4.49
N PHE A 131 -3.42 -19.78 3.87
CA PHE A 131 -2.18 -19.46 4.57
C PHE A 131 -1.86 -17.97 4.58
N GLY A 132 -2.12 -17.26 3.50
CA GLY A 132 -1.83 -15.85 3.36
C GLY A 132 -2.73 -14.97 4.23
N THR A 133 -4.02 -15.28 4.36
CA THR A 133 -4.95 -14.47 5.14
C THR A 133 -4.58 -14.40 6.63
N PRO A 134 -4.39 -15.53 7.36
CA PRO A 134 -4.03 -15.46 8.77
C PRO A 134 -2.67 -14.79 8.98
N LEU A 135 -1.69 -15.05 8.10
CA LEU A 135 -0.38 -14.41 8.17
C LEU A 135 -0.51 -12.87 8.04
N ASN A 136 -1.25 -12.41 7.05
CA ASN A 136 -1.47 -10.99 6.83
C ASN A 136 -2.24 -10.33 7.99
N LEU A 137 -3.22 -11.01 8.59
CA LEU A 137 -3.94 -10.51 9.77
C LEU A 137 -3.00 -10.36 10.98
N ILE A 138 -2.14 -11.33 11.21
CA ILE A 138 -1.15 -11.26 12.31
C ILE A 138 -0.22 -10.06 12.09
N ILE A 139 0.28 -9.87 10.87
CA ILE A 139 1.19 -8.77 10.55
C ILE A 139 0.44 -7.43 10.62
N TRP A 140 -0.81 -7.36 10.18
CA TRP A 140 -1.65 -6.17 10.31
C TRP A 140 -1.81 -5.75 11.77
N ILE A 141 -2.17 -6.68 12.65
CA ILE A 141 -2.30 -6.41 14.09
C ILE A 141 -0.95 -5.96 14.67
N ALA A 142 0.13 -6.67 14.33
CA ALA A 142 1.47 -6.28 14.76
C ALA A 142 1.86 -4.86 14.27
N ALA A 143 1.55 -4.52 13.02
CA ALA A 143 1.85 -3.23 12.43
C ALA A 143 1.16 -2.07 13.17
N ILE A 144 -0.09 -2.24 13.62
CA ILE A 144 -0.84 -1.23 14.37
C ILE A 144 -0.13 -0.82 15.68
N PHE A 145 0.60 -1.74 16.30
CA PHE A 145 1.34 -1.47 17.54
C PHE A 145 2.81 -1.13 17.29
N VAL A 146 3.46 -1.84 16.38
CA VAL A 146 4.89 -1.72 16.12
C VAL A 146 5.22 -0.43 15.37
N ILE A 147 4.42 -0.06 14.36
CA ILE A 147 4.71 1.15 13.56
C ILE A 147 4.69 2.41 14.44
N PRO A 148 3.66 2.69 15.26
CA PRO A 148 3.66 3.88 16.12
C PRO A 148 4.72 3.85 17.22
N TYR A 149 5.20 2.67 17.61
CA TYR A 149 6.28 2.56 18.58
C TYR A 149 7.63 3.05 18.04
N PHE A 150 7.95 2.72 16.79
CA PHE A 150 9.17 3.17 16.13
C PHE A 150 9.05 4.53 15.43
N PHE A 151 7.85 4.86 14.97
CA PHE A 151 7.52 6.09 14.28
C PHE A 151 6.32 6.74 14.97
N PRO A 152 6.52 7.55 16.00
CA PRO A 152 5.43 8.24 16.71
C PRO A 152 4.71 9.23 15.79
N PHE A 153 3.43 9.44 16.06
CA PHE A 153 2.56 10.38 15.33
C PHE A 153 2.92 11.85 15.56
#